data_e6ec6031b62d7ddcde84526e75609e44
#
_entry.id   e6ec6031b62d7ddcde84526e75609e44
#
_cell.length_a   1.000
_cell.length_b   1.000
_cell.length_c   1.000
_cell.angle_alpha   90.00
_cell.angle_beta   90.00
_cell.angle_gamma   90.00
#
_symmetry.space_group_name_H-M   'P 1'
#
loop_
_entity.id
_entity.type
_entity.pdbx_description
1 polymer ?
#
loop_
_entity_poly.entity_id
_entity_poly.type
_entity_poly.pdbx_seq_one_letter_code
_entity_poly.pdbx_strand_id
1 'polypeptide(L)'
;MASLACGLAIGCSNANYSRGPAVEDEVDPDALVPDVVVEKQSPAAALRVGFARKAYTPVLVDAWVDVNGNAKWDPGVDTFTDGNGNGVFDGYWLAGFSQGRPAQSVHDDIEAVATVIDDGTQRIAFVALDAIGFMNGEVEDVRKQLPASLGVTLLNVHSTHNHEAPDLQGLWGKDFGNTGIDPAHMAATKKAIVDAVTEAVGKLTAAEMRTLTVPQGALAEYVADTRSPEVFDPDVHVLEFRDAASKAPLGRVVNWSNHPEALWGSNLAITADYPGYVRRGIDESITYGSEKKMDGLGGVTVFLTGAIGGLLCPRGNLEVTDRFTQEKITTPNFEKARAIGYGVAASVIEASKGSNAAWSAQAGWNRRSRTFEVPATNQKLVIAAQVLKIIKRDFARHLGVPYITTELHLLELGDAKFLMMPGELYPEIANGGVTVPAGADYPKARKLDLPWRQMIPQGGTQFFVGLSNDAIGYIIPKTQWDELAPYTYGDTEPPYGETNSIGADTGLVLDEQLRKIVKLPVPDRGSEDPN
;
A
#
# COMPACT_ATOMS: atom_id res chain seq x y z
N MET A 1 26.35 -5.45 -4.25
CA MET A 1 26.96 -4.22 -3.75
C MET A 1 26.97 -3.23 -4.90
N ALA A 2 26.02 -2.37 -4.95
CA ALA A 2 26.06 -1.09 -5.64
C ALA A 2 24.82 -0.32 -5.18
N SER A 3 24.95 0.39 -4.07
CA SER A 3 24.05 1.44 -3.64
C SER A 3 24.20 2.59 -4.64
N LEU A 4 23.22 2.85 -5.48
CA LEU A 4 23.14 4.12 -6.19
C LEU A 4 22.38 5.10 -5.28
N ALA A 5 23.05 5.62 -4.28
CA ALA A 5 22.71 6.88 -3.68
C ALA A 5 22.97 7.96 -4.75
N CYS A 6 21.92 8.49 -5.36
CA CYS A 6 22.01 9.69 -6.19
C CYS A 6 22.27 10.86 -5.23
N GLY A 7 23.58 11.14 -4.98
CA GLY A 7 24.02 12.23 -4.14
C GLY A 7 23.68 13.56 -4.80
N LEU A 8 22.70 14.27 -4.30
CA LEU A 8 22.65 15.71 -4.41
C LEU A 8 23.64 16.28 -3.40
N ALA A 9 24.92 16.42 -3.80
CA ALA A 9 25.86 17.30 -3.17
C ALA A 9 25.47 18.76 -3.53
N ILE A 10 24.43 19.27 -2.90
CA ILE A 10 24.32 20.71 -2.71
C ILE A 10 25.28 21.01 -1.58
N GLY A 11 26.43 21.59 -1.90
CA GLY A 11 27.40 22.10 -0.93
C GLY A 11 26.71 23.12 -0.03
N CYS A 12 26.15 22.66 1.06
CA CYS A 12 25.81 23.49 2.21
C CYS A 12 27.04 23.54 3.09
N SER A 13 27.80 24.64 2.96
CA SER A 13 28.72 25.08 4.01
C SER A 13 28.00 24.99 5.36
N ASN A 14 28.72 24.48 6.38
CA ASN A 14 28.30 24.45 7.77
C ASN A 14 27.75 25.83 8.21
N ALA A 15 26.50 26.10 8.00
CA ALA A 15 25.78 27.15 8.68
C ALA A 15 25.26 26.53 9.98
N ASN A 16 25.88 26.91 11.09
CA ASN A 16 25.33 26.72 12.43
C ASN A 16 23.92 27.32 12.43
N TYR A 17 22.90 26.49 12.24
CA TYR A 17 21.52 26.86 12.54
C TYR A 17 21.43 26.99 14.06
N SER A 18 21.58 28.22 14.55
CA SER A 18 21.14 28.58 15.90
C SER A 18 19.65 28.24 16.00
N ARG A 19 19.29 27.34 16.90
CA ARG A 19 17.90 27.08 17.30
C ARG A 19 17.19 28.42 17.50
N GLY A 20 16.11 28.63 16.77
CA GLY A 20 15.11 29.62 17.16
C GLY A 20 14.61 29.27 18.57
N PRO A 21 14.07 30.26 19.32
CA PRO A 21 13.56 30.00 20.66
C PRO A 21 12.53 28.87 20.60
N ALA A 22 12.63 27.95 21.57
CA ALA A 22 11.65 26.90 21.76
C ALA A 22 10.25 27.56 21.80
N VAL A 23 9.40 27.15 20.86
CA VAL A 23 8.03 27.64 20.83
C VAL A 23 7.29 26.87 21.89
N GLU A 24 7.04 27.51 23.05
CA GLU A 24 6.37 26.91 24.22
C GLU A 24 4.85 26.75 24.09
N ASP A 25 4.28 26.99 22.93
CA ASP A 25 2.87 26.72 22.70
C ASP A 25 2.72 25.52 21.74
N GLU A 26 2.59 24.33 22.31
CA GLU A 26 2.11 23.15 21.62
C GLU A 26 0.73 23.46 21.01
N VAL A 27 0.71 23.76 19.72
CA VAL A 27 -0.56 23.77 18.99
C VAL A 27 -0.98 22.33 18.85
N ASP A 28 -2.01 21.93 19.59
CA ASP A 28 -2.66 20.64 19.45
C ASP A 28 -3.02 20.45 17.96
N PRO A 29 -2.39 19.50 17.25
CA PRO A 29 -2.69 19.27 15.84
C PRO A 29 -4.16 18.93 15.60
N ASP A 30 -4.88 18.47 16.62
CA ASP A 30 -6.34 18.24 16.56
C ASP A 30 -7.18 19.52 16.66
N ALA A 31 -6.60 20.66 17.03
CA ALA A 31 -7.34 21.93 17.14
C ALA A 31 -7.81 22.47 15.77
N LEU A 32 -7.30 21.92 14.67
CA LEU A 32 -7.46 22.46 13.31
C LEU A 32 -8.33 21.57 12.42
N VAL A 33 -8.35 20.27 12.66
CA VAL A 33 -9.34 19.34 12.12
C VAL A 33 -10.25 18.94 13.28
N PRO A 34 -11.59 19.00 13.14
CA PRO A 34 -12.48 18.66 14.25
C PRO A 34 -12.12 17.31 14.86
N ASP A 35 -11.90 17.27 16.17
CA ASP A 35 -11.61 16.03 16.92
C ASP A 35 -12.84 15.12 16.97
N VAL A 36 -13.26 14.64 15.80
CA VAL A 36 -14.49 13.85 15.63
C VAL A 36 -14.14 12.46 15.15
N VAL A 37 -14.43 11.47 16.00
CA VAL A 37 -14.54 10.08 15.53
C VAL A 37 -15.91 9.92 14.89
N VAL A 38 -15.95 9.68 13.59
CA VAL A 38 -17.21 9.36 12.89
C VAL A 38 -17.53 7.90 13.21
N GLU A 39 -18.55 7.68 14.04
CA GLU A 39 -19.07 6.34 14.34
C GLU A 39 -20.39 6.11 13.60
N LYS A 40 -20.48 4.99 12.89
CA LYS A 40 -21.72 4.51 12.27
C LYS A 40 -21.85 3.01 12.48
N GLN A 41 -22.94 2.59 13.10
CA GLN A 41 -23.24 1.19 13.34
C GLN A 41 -24.54 0.79 12.66
N SER A 42 -24.53 -0.35 11.99
CA SER A 42 -25.72 -0.98 11.42
C SER A 42 -26.10 -2.22 12.25
N PRO A 43 -27.39 -2.52 12.40
CA PRO A 43 -27.81 -3.81 12.93
C PRO A 43 -27.38 -4.92 11.94
N ALA A 44 -27.19 -6.14 12.44
CA ALA A 44 -26.96 -7.27 11.57
C ALA A 44 -28.16 -7.49 10.63
N ALA A 45 -27.90 -7.54 9.34
CA ALA A 45 -28.90 -7.69 8.30
C ALA A 45 -28.38 -8.61 7.19
N ALA A 46 -29.28 -8.97 6.25
CA ALA A 46 -28.90 -9.75 5.10
C ALA A 46 -27.89 -8.99 4.22
N LEU A 47 -26.76 -9.63 3.94
CA LEU A 47 -25.71 -9.04 3.13
C LEU A 47 -26.01 -9.14 1.66
N ARG A 48 -25.62 -8.10 0.92
CA ARG A 48 -25.45 -8.13 -0.52
C ARG A 48 -24.03 -7.76 -0.88
N VAL A 49 -23.43 -8.46 -1.82
CA VAL A 49 -22.05 -8.22 -2.24
C VAL A 49 -21.96 -8.25 -3.75
N GLY A 50 -21.17 -7.35 -4.31
CA GLY A 50 -20.85 -7.31 -5.73
C GLY A 50 -19.36 -7.09 -5.94
N PHE A 51 -18.85 -7.66 -7.03
CA PHE A 51 -17.45 -7.58 -7.42
C PHE A 51 -17.32 -7.16 -8.88
N ALA A 52 -16.28 -6.38 -9.18
CA ALA A 52 -15.90 -6.04 -10.54
C ALA A 52 -14.41 -5.72 -10.64
N ARG A 53 -13.86 -5.78 -11.86
CA ARG A 53 -12.50 -5.31 -12.17
C ARG A 53 -12.52 -4.47 -13.44
N LYS A 54 -11.60 -3.50 -13.51
CA LYS A 54 -11.38 -2.65 -14.67
C LYS A 54 -9.89 -2.49 -14.91
N ALA A 55 -9.41 -2.92 -16.05
CA ALA A 55 -8.07 -2.61 -16.50
C ALA A 55 -7.94 -1.10 -16.77
N TYR A 56 -6.78 -0.55 -16.42
CA TYR A 56 -6.39 0.82 -16.77
C TYR A 56 -4.97 0.88 -17.35
N THR A 57 -4.48 -0.25 -17.83
CA THR A 57 -3.19 -0.37 -18.52
C THR A 57 -3.11 0.63 -19.67
N PRO A 58 -2.09 1.52 -19.72
CA PRO A 58 -1.96 2.45 -20.82
C PRO A 58 -1.51 1.76 -22.11
N VAL A 59 -1.89 2.33 -23.23
CA VAL A 59 -1.31 1.96 -24.53
C VAL A 59 -0.01 2.73 -24.68
N LEU A 60 1.11 2.03 -24.85
CA LEU A 60 2.40 2.67 -25.08
C LEU A 60 2.38 3.37 -26.44
N VAL A 61 2.65 4.68 -26.43
CA VAL A 61 2.65 5.52 -27.65
C VAL A 61 3.95 5.32 -28.41
N ASP A 62 5.08 5.46 -27.70
CA ASP A 62 6.39 5.35 -28.25
C ASP A 62 7.05 4.02 -27.88
N ALA A 63 7.75 3.43 -28.81
CA ALA A 63 8.64 2.32 -28.55
C ALA A 63 10.09 2.83 -28.44
N TRP A 64 10.83 2.38 -27.43
CA TRP A 64 12.20 2.82 -27.22
C TRP A 64 13.16 1.65 -26.99
N VAL A 65 14.44 1.90 -27.17
CA VAL A 65 15.52 0.91 -27.01
C VAL A 65 16.50 1.43 -25.97
N ASP A 66 16.68 0.66 -24.91
CA ASP A 66 17.74 0.84 -23.92
C ASP A 66 19.06 0.34 -24.52
N VAL A 67 19.85 1.27 -25.06
CA VAL A 67 21.08 0.93 -25.83
C VAL A 67 22.22 0.50 -24.90
N ASN A 68 22.27 1.07 -23.70
CA ASN A 68 23.34 0.79 -22.73
C ASN A 68 22.97 -0.24 -21.66
N GLY A 69 21.71 -0.71 -21.62
CA GLY A 69 21.23 -1.76 -20.73
C GLY A 69 21.12 -1.35 -19.26
N ASN A 70 20.89 -0.07 -18.98
CA ASN A 70 20.85 0.46 -17.63
C ASN A 70 19.42 0.60 -17.06
N ALA A 71 18.41 0.19 -17.82
CA ALA A 71 16.98 0.31 -17.52
C ALA A 71 16.51 1.76 -17.28
N LYS A 72 17.13 2.73 -17.96
CA LYS A 72 16.79 4.16 -17.89
C LYS A 72 16.77 4.77 -19.27
N TRP A 73 16.01 5.84 -19.42
CA TRP A 73 16.00 6.66 -20.61
C TRP A 73 17.15 7.69 -20.58
N ASP A 74 18.13 7.52 -21.45
CA ASP A 74 19.27 8.42 -21.60
C ASP A 74 19.19 9.20 -22.94
N PRO A 75 18.72 10.44 -22.93
CA PRO A 75 18.64 11.25 -24.14
C PRO A 75 19.99 11.37 -24.88
N GLY A 76 19.98 11.05 -26.18
CA GLY A 76 21.18 11.06 -27.01
C GLY A 76 22.02 9.77 -26.99
N VAL A 77 21.69 8.81 -26.11
CA VAL A 77 22.21 7.45 -26.09
C VAL A 77 21.14 6.50 -26.61
N ASP A 78 19.97 6.56 -25.99
CA ASP A 78 18.83 5.72 -26.36
C ASP A 78 18.08 6.28 -27.56
N THR A 79 17.36 5.39 -28.22
CA THR A 79 16.58 5.72 -29.42
C THR A 79 15.11 5.38 -29.21
N PHE A 80 14.23 6.10 -29.87
CA PHE A 80 12.80 5.81 -29.85
C PHE A 80 12.18 5.90 -31.24
N THR A 81 11.05 5.21 -31.40
CA THR A 81 10.15 5.34 -32.54
C THR A 81 8.99 6.18 -32.10
N ASP A 82 8.88 7.38 -32.68
CA ASP A 82 7.81 8.33 -32.40
C ASP A 82 6.49 7.82 -32.99
N GLY A 83 5.61 7.31 -32.15
CA GLY A 83 4.35 6.69 -32.56
C GLY A 83 3.25 7.68 -32.89
N ASN A 84 3.33 8.92 -32.37
CA ASN A 84 2.32 9.97 -32.59
C ASN A 84 2.82 11.12 -33.48
N GLY A 85 4.12 11.14 -33.86
CA GLY A 85 4.71 12.11 -34.78
C GLY A 85 4.95 13.48 -34.18
N ASN A 86 5.06 13.62 -32.85
CA ASN A 86 5.26 14.89 -32.17
C ASN A 86 6.73 15.30 -31.98
N GLY A 87 7.67 14.41 -32.26
CA GLY A 87 9.11 14.64 -32.16
C GLY A 87 9.68 14.58 -30.75
N VAL A 88 8.89 14.15 -29.75
CA VAL A 88 9.25 14.06 -28.34
C VAL A 88 9.00 12.64 -27.84
N PHE A 89 9.85 12.13 -26.97
CA PHE A 89 9.64 10.82 -26.35
C PHE A 89 8.53 10.88 -25.29
N ASP A 90 7.47 10.12 -25.52
CA ASP A 90 6.28 9.99 -24.65
C ASP A 90 6.32 8.64 -23.90
N GLY A 91 7.03 8.59 -22.76
CA GLY A 91 7.19 7.41 -21.94
C GLY A 91 6.28 7.40 -20.72
N TYR A 92 5.70 6.24 -20.39
CA TYR A 92 5.08 6.01 -19.08
C TYR A 92 6.15 5.59 -18.07
N TRP A 93 6.40 6.44 -17.07
CA TRP A 93 7.45 6.26 -16.09
C TRP A 93 7.02 5.27 -15.00
N LEU A 94 7.74 4.14 -14.87
CA LEU A 94 7.47 3.13 -13.85
C LEU A 94 7.92 3.62 -12.47
N ALA A 95 7.04 3.50 -11.49
CA ALA A 95 7.30 3.88 -10.11
C ALA A 95 8.14 2.84 -9.35
N GLY A 96 8.64 3.21 -8.20
CA GLY A 96 9.13 2.30 -7.15
C GLY A 96 10.63 2.17 -6.97
N PHE A 97 11.44 2.29 -8.02
CA PHE A 97 12.89 2.13 -7.90
C PHE A 97 13.64 3.42 -8.26
N SER A 98 14.25 3.49 -9.42
CA SER A 98 14.97 4.68 -9.88
C SER A 98 14.08 5.56 -10.75
N GLN A 99 14.36 6.86 -10.76
CA GLN A 99 13.80 7.77 -11.77
C GLN A 99 14.34 7.43 -13.17
N GLY A 100 13.65 7.91 -14.20
CA GLY A 100 14.07 7.74 -15.60
C GLY A 100 13.80 6.35 -16.17
N ARG A 101 12.88 5.56 -15.60
CA ARG A 101 12.57 4.17 -15.97
C ARG A 101 11.24 4.11 -16.74
N PRO A 102 11.21 4.34 -18.07
CA PRO A 102 9.98 4.28 -18.83
C PRO A 102 9.63 2.86 -19.23
N ALA A 103 8.33 2.55 -19.32
CA ALA A 103 7.85 1.25 -19.80
C ALA A 103 8.25 0.99 -21.25
N GLN A 104 8.70 -0.24 -21.56
CA GLN A 104 8.98 -0.75 -22.92
C GLN A 104 7.90 -1.68 -23.45
N SER A 105 7.16 -2.32 -22.56
CA SER A 105 6.16 -3.32 -22.92
C SER A 105 5.08 -3.45 -21.84
N VAL A 106 4.07 -4.24 -22.13
CA VAL A 106 3.05 -4.67 -21.18
C VAL A 106 3.12 -6.18 -21.08
N HIS A 107 3.28 -6.73 -19.87
CA HIS A 107 3.23 -8.16 -19.61
C HIS A 107 1.82 -8.64 -19.29
N ASP A 108 1.15 -7.93 -18.39
CA ASP A 108 -0.25 -8.16 -18.05
C ASP A 108 -0.93 -6.85 -17.62
N ASP A 109 -2.26 -6.90 -17.54
CA ASP A 109 -3.04 -5.73 -17.17
C ASP A 109 -2.84 -5.34 -15.69
N ILE A 110 -2.75 -4.03 -15.47
CA ILE A 110 -2.93 -3.40 -14.16
C ILE A 110 -4.40 -3.02 -13.99
N GLU A 111 -4.97 -3.31 -12.82
CA GLU A 111 -6.41 -3.28 -12.60
C GLU A 111 -6.81 -2.45 -11.37
N ALA A 112 -8.02 -1.87 -11.44
CA ALA A 112 -8.82 -1.47 -10.29
C ALA A 112 -9.82 -2.61 -10.00
N VAL A 113 -9.65 -3.30 -8.87
CA VAL A 113 -10.50 -4.44 -8.48
C VAL A 113 -11.36 -4.05 -7.30
N ALA A 114 -12.66 -3.97 -7.50
CA ALA A 114 -13.64 -3.49 -6.53
C ALA A 114 -14.46 -4.61 -5.90
N THR A 115 -14.73 -4.49 -4.60
CA THR A 115 -15.85 -5.13 -3.93
C THR A 115 -16.72 -4.11 -3.26
N VAL A 116 -18.02 -4.27 -3.36
CA VAL A 116 -19.02 -3.45 -2.67
C VAL A 116 -19.84 -4.35 -1.76
N ILE A 117 -19.86 -4.03 -0.48
CA ILE A 117 -20.56 -4.79 0.55
C ILE A 117 -21.65 -3.90 1.15
N ASP A 118 -22.89 -4.38 1.07
CA ASP A 118 -24.10 -3.65 1.46
C ASP A 118 -24.85 -4.45 2.53
N ASP A 119 -25.02 -3.86 3.73
CA ASP A 119 -25.80 -4.43 4.82
C ASP A 119 -27.25 -3.90 4.88
N GLY A 120 -27.67 -3.19 3.84
CA GLY A 120 -28.98 -2.53 3.76
C GLY A 120 -29.03 -1.13 4.40
N THR A 121 -28.04 -0.76 5.19
CA THR A 121 -27.91 0.56 5.86
C THR A 121 -26.68 1.30 5.35
N GLN A 122 -25.53 0.62 5.30
CA GLN A 122 -24.27 1.13 4.83
C GLN A 122 -23.80 0.33 3.64
N ARG A 123 -23.30 1.01 2.62
CA ARG A 123 -22.68 0.43 1.43
C ARG A 123 -21.24 0.89 1.37
N ILE A 124 -20.31 -0.03 1.66
CA ILE A 124 -18.88 0.24 1.72
C ILE A 124 -18.19 -0.41 0.52
N ALA A 125 -17.40 0.38 -0.18
CA ALA A 125 -16.59 -0.07 -1.31
C ALA A 125 -15.12 -0.18 -0.91
N PHE A 126 -14.46 -1.28 -1.31
CA PHE A 126 -13.01 -1.44 -1.29
C PHE A 126 -12.54 -1.59 -2.73
N VAL A 127 -11.51 -0.85 -3.10
CA VAL A 127 -10.88 -0.95 -4.40
C VAL A 127 -9.38 -1.19 -4.20
N ALA A 128 -8.88 -2.33 -4.67
CA ALA A 128 -7.46 -2.57 -4.83
C ALA A 128 -7.01 -2.00 -6.18
N LEU A 129 -5.97 -1.17 -6.17
CA LEU A 129 -5.39 -0.52 -7.34
C LEU A 129 -3.96 -1.01 -7.53
N ASP A 130 -3.61 -1.54 -8.69
CA ASP A 130 -2.25 -1.98 -9.00
C ASP A 130 -1.33 -0.79 -9.26
N ALA A 131 -1.01 -0.07 -8.21
CA ALA A 131 -0.16 1.10 -8.22
C ALA A 131 0.75 1.12 -6.98
N ILE A 132 1.84 1.87 -7.03
CA ILE A 132 2.73 2.03 -5.87
C ILE A 132 2.05 2.81 -4.74
N GLY A 133 1.20 3.76 -5.07
CA GLY A 133 0.46 4.57 -4.11
C GLY A 133 -0.53 5.49 -4.82
N PHE A 134 -1.56 5.90 -4.10
CA PHE A 134 -2.60 6.80 -4.59
C PHE A 134 -2.93 7.82 -3.51
N MET A 135 -2.60 9.08 -3.77
CA MET A 135 -2.65 10.16 -2.79
C MET A 135 -4.07 10.49 -2.35
N ASN A 136 -4.25 10.93 -1.11
CA ASN A 136 -5.55 11.30 -0.54
C ASN A 136 -6.35 12.30 -1.40
N GLY A 137 -5.69 13.32 -1.96
CA GLY A 137 -6.36 14.28 -2.85
C GLY A 137 -6.94 13.63 -4.11
N GLU A 138 -6.30 12.57 -4.64
CA GLU A 138 -6.81 11.83 -5.78
C GLU A 138 -7.99 10.91 -5.38
N VAL A 139 -7.94 10.34 -4.17
CA VAL A 139 -9.08 9.58 -3.60
C VAL A 139 -10.30 10.47 -3.41
N GLU A 140 -10.11 11.69 -2.88
CA GLU A 140 -11.20 12.67 -2.74
C GLU A 140 -11.80 13.08 -4.09
N ASP A 141 -10.97 13.20 -5.13
CA ASP A 141 -11.46 13.47 -6.47
C ASP A 141 -12.30 12.29 -7.02
N VAL A 142 -11.91 11.05 -6.74
CA VAL A 142 -12.71 9.86 -7.10
C VAL A 142 -14.02 9.83 -6.32
N ARG A 143 -14.00 10.13 -5.01
CA ARG A 143 -15.22 10.21 -4.18
C ARG A 143 -16.22 11.22 -4.74
N LYS A 144 -15.75 12.39 -5.23
CA LYS A 144 -16.59 13.40 -5.87
C LYS A 144 -17.16 12.95 -7.22
N GLN A 145 -16.45 12.08 -7.95
CA GLN A 145 -16.88 11.56 -9.25
C GLN A 145 -17.87 10.40 -9.13
N LEU A 146 -17.95 9.74 -7.96
CA LEU A 146 -18.91 8.66 -7.77
C LEU A 146 -20.35 9.19 -7.84
N PRO A 147 -21.21 8.62 -8.70
CA PRO A 147 -22.63 8.98 -8.72
C PRO A 147 -23.29 8.75 -7.36
N ALA A 148 -23.91 9.77 -6.81
CA ALA A 148 -24.63 9.67 -5.53
C ALA A 148 -25.73 8.57 -5.53
N SER A 149 -26.29 8.28 -6.71
CA SER A 149 -27.28 7.20 -6.91
C SER A 149 -26.75 5.81 -6.60
N LEU A 150 -25.44 5.59 -6.57
CA LEU A 150 -24.83 4.32 -6.16
C LEU A 150 -25.01 4.05 -4.66
N GLY A 151 -25.27 5.08 -3.85
CA GLY A 151 -25.49 4.96 -2.42
C GLY A 151 -24.26 4.47 -1.63
N VAL A 152 -23.05 4.60 -2.19
CA VAL A 152 -21.80 4.26 -1.50
C VAL A 152 -21.59 5.24 -0.37
N THR A 153 -21.53 4.75 0.86
CA THR A 153 -21.38 5.57 2.08
C THR A 153 -19.92 5.75 2.50
N LEU A 154 -19.03 4.89 2.02
CA LEU A 154 -17.58 4.99 2.17
C LEU A 154 -16.92 4.28 1.00
N LEU A 155 -15.99 4.98 0.35
CA LEU A 155 -15.05 4.39 -0.62
C LEU A 155 -13.67 4.34 0.02
N ASN A 156 -13.07 3.15 0.05
CA ASN A 156 -11.67 2.94 0.35
C ASN A 156 -10.93 2.54 -0.93
N VAL A 157 -9.94 3.32 -1.32
CA VAL A 157 -9.00 2.99 -2.39
C VAL A 157 -7.69 2.59 -1.75
N HIS A 158 -7.20 1.42 -2.08
CA HIS A 158 -6.00 0.83 -1.53
C HIS A 158 -5.04 0.51 -2.68
N SER A 159 -3.78 0.91 -2.56
CA SER A 159 -2.73 0.55 -3.52
C SER A 159 -2.11 -0.78 -3.13
N THR A 160 -1.95 -1.69 -4.11
CA THR A 160 -1.24 -2.95 -3.89
C THR A 160 0.26 -2.74 -3.62
N HIS A 161 0.73 -1.52 -3.81
CA HIS A 161 2.14 -1.10 -3.75
C HIS A 161 3.00 -1.69 -4.87
N ASN A 162 2.43 -1.86 -6.03
CA ASN A 162 3.07 -2.42 -7.21
C ASN A 162 4.15 -1.49 -7.76
N HIS A 163 5.40 -1.98 -7.86
CA HIS A 163 6.56 -1.24 -8.35
C HIS A 163 6.76 -1.33 -9.87
N GLU A 164 5.80 -1.89 -10.61
CA GLU A 164 5.86 -2.13 -12.04
C GLU A 164 4.68 -1.48 -12.79
N ALA A 165 4.08 -0.46 -12.19
CA ALA A 165 3.01 0.34 -12.77
C ALA A 165 3.47 1.79 -13.01
N PRO A 166 2.83 2.54 -13.93
CA PRO A 166 3.12 3.96 -14.12
C PRO A 166 2.94 4.78 -12.83
N ASP A 167 3.76 5.82 -12.70
CA ASP A 167 3.76 6.71 -11.54
C ASP A 167 2.43 7.47 -11.41
N LEU A 168 1.78 7.35 -10.26
CA LEU A 168 0.58 8.10 -9.86
C LEU A 168 0.85 9.06 -8.69
N GLN A 169 2.09 9.14 -8.20
CA GLN A 169 2.46 10.03 -7.09
C GLN A 169 3.27 11.25 -7.53
N GLY A 170 3.98 11.16 -8.68
CA GLY A 170 4.81 12.23 -9.24
C GLY A 170 6.30 12.13 -8.92
N LEU A 171 6.73 11.09 -8.19
CA LEU A 171 8.10 10.95 -7.71
C LEU A 171 9.06 10.30 -8.72
N TRP A 172 8.54 9.53 -9.66
CA TRP A 172 9.33 8.70 -10.59
C TRP A 172 9.22 9.21 -12.03
N GLY A 173 9.50 10.48 -12.26
CA GLY A 173 9.57 11.05 -13.61
C GLY A 173 10.89 10.77 -14.32
N LYS A 174 11.08 11.45 -15.44
CA LYS A 174 12.29 11.36 -16.27
C LYS A 174 13.57 11.60 -15.46
N ASP A 175 13.53 12.59 -14.56
CA ASP A 175 14.62 12.99 -13.68
C ASP A 175 14.06 13.73 -12.46
N PHE A 176 14.94 14.14 -11.55
CA PHE A 176 14.54 14.92 -10.39
C PHE A 176 13.99 16.31 -10.84
N GLY A 177 12.78 16.60 -10.42
CA GLY A 177 12.08 17.85 -10.74
C GLY A 177 11.04 17.72 -11.84
N ASN A 178 10.96 16.57 -12.52
CA ASN A 178 9.91 16.24 -13.46
C ASN A 178 8.96 15.21 -12.85
N THR A 179 7.66 15.49 -12.92
CA THR A 179 6.65 14.51 -12.47
C THR A 179 6.60 13.31 -13.41
N GLY A 180 6.39 12.12 -12.84
CA GLY A 180 6.12 10.91 -13.63
C GLY A 180 4.65 10.72 -13.96
N ILE A 181 3.76 11.56 -13.44
CA ILE A 181 2.33 11.47 -13.68
C ILE A 181 2.00 11.88 -15.11
N ASP A 182 1.45 10.95 -15.89
CA ASP A 182 0.73 11.28 -17.10
C ASP A 182 -0.73 11.65 -16.75
N PRO A 183 -1.21 12.87 -17.11
CA PRO A 183 -2.54 13.33 -16.74
C PRO A 183 -3.68 12.51 -17.36
N ALA A 184 -3.50 11.98 -18.57
CA ALA A 184 -4.50 11.16 -19.23
C ALA A 184 -4.60 9.78 -18.56
N HIS A 185 -3.46 9.19 -18.20
CA HIS A 185 -3.41 7.94 -17.45
C HIS A 185 -4.01 8.10 -16.04
N MET A 186 -3.72 9.18 -15.32
CA MET A 186 -4.36 9.50 -14.04
C MET A 186 -5.89 9.60 -14.18
N ALA A 187 -6.38 10.27 -15.22
CA ALA A 187 -7.82 10.36 -15.47
C ALA A 187 -8.43 9.00 -15.81
N ALA A 188 -7.76 8.16 -16.60
CA ALA A 188 -8.18 6.80 -16.90
C ALA A 188 -8.21 5.92 -15.65
N THR A 189 -7.22 6.04 -14.77
CA THR A 189 -7.17 5.35 -13.47
C THR A 189 -8.36 5.71 -12.58
N LYS A 190 -8.63 7.01 -12.40
CA LYS A 190 -9.80 7.48 -11.63
C LYS A 190 -11.11 6.94 -12.22
N LYS A 191 -11.23 6.98 -13.54
CA LYS A 191 -12.39 6.44 -14.24
C LYS A 191 -12.53 4.93 -14.02
N ALA A 192 -11.45 4.16 -14.08
CA ALA A 192 -11.47 2.71 -13.84
C ALA A 192 -11.95 2.39 -12.41
N ILE A 193 -11.55 3.17 -11.40
CA ILE A 193 -12.06 3.03 -10.03
C ILE A 193 -13.58 3.27 -9.98
N VAL A 194 -14.05 4.38 -10.56
CA VAL A 194 -15.48 4.71 -10.60
C VAL A 194 -16.28 3.65 -11.35
N ASP A 195 -15.79 3.19 -12.49
CA ASP A 195 -16.45 2.16 -13.31
C ASP A 195 -16.49 0.81 -12.58
N ALA A 196 -15.40 0.41 -11.89
CA ALA A 196 -15.36 -0.83 -11.13
C ALA A 196 -16.36 -0.80 -9.97
N VAL A 197 -16.43 0.29 -9.21
CA VAL A 197 -17.41 0.46 -8.13
C VAL A 197 -18.84 0.46 -8.69
N THR A 198 -19.09 1.16 -9.80
CA THR A 198 -20.40 1.22 -10.44
C THR A 198 -20.87 -0.16 -10.89
N GLU A 199 -19.98 -0.92 -11.53
CA GLU A 199 -20.31 -2.29 -11.97
C GLU A 199 -20.51 -3.22 -10.77
N ALA A 200 -19.68 -3.11 -9.72
CA ALA A 200 -19.84 -3.91 -8.51
C ALA A 200 -21.19 -3.62 -7.82
N VAL A 201 -21.63 -2.35 -7.75
CA VAL A 201 -22.97 -2.00 -7.26
C VAL A 201 -24.07 -2.63 -8.12
N GLY A 202 -23.91 -2.63 -9.44
CA GLY A 202 -24.85 -3.27 -10.38
C GLY A 202 -24.94 -4.79 -10.24
N LYS A 203 -23.92 -5.42 -9.64
CA LYS A 203 -23.83 -6.87 -9.40
C LYS A 203 -24.19 -7.27 -7.96
N LEU A 204 -24.68 -6.36 -7.13
CA LEU A 204 -25.05 -6.68 -5.75
C LEU A 204 -26.09 -7.81 -5.70
N THR A 205 -25.71 -8.92 -5.09
CA THR A 205 -26.57 -10.11 -4.89
C THR A 205 -26.51 -10.55 -3.42
N ALA A 206 -27.55 -11.27 -2.98
CA ALA A 206 -27.60 -11.82 -1.62
C ALA A 206 -26.41 -12.78 -1.38
N ALA A 207 -25.70 -12.58 -0.31
CA ALA A 207 -24.45 -13.28 -0.05
C ALA A 207 -24.35 -13.86 1.34
N GLU A 208 -23.53 -14.90 1.47
CA GLU A 208 -22.99 -15.40 2.74
C GLU A 208 -21.48 -15.09 2.77
N MET A 209 -20.98 -14.80 3.96
CA MET A 209 -19.56 -14.52 4.20
C MET A 209 -18.95 -15.48 5.24
N ARG A 210 -17.64 -15.68 5.15
CA ARG A 210 -16.82 -16.26 6.22
C ARG A 210 -15.42 -15.68 6.19
N THR A 211 -14.71 -15.74 7.32
CA THR A 211 -13.29 -15.38 7.41
C THR A 211 -12.41 -16.59 7.59
N LEU A 212 -11.20 -16.51 7.07
CA LEU A 212 -10.15 -17.52 7.19
C LEU A 212 -8.83 -16.84 7.53
N THR A 213 -7.98 -17.56 8.26
CA THR A 213 -6.57 -17.17 8.44
C THR A 213 -5.73 -18.32 7.92
N VAL A 214 -4.85 -18.04 6.97
CA VAL A 214 -3.91 -19.00 6.38
C VAL A 214 -2.56 -18.76 7.04
N PRO A 215 -2.06 -19.67 7.86
CA PRO A 215 -0.75 -19.51 8.50
C PRO A 215 0.34 -19.33 7.44
N GLN A 216 1.26 -18.40 7.68
CA GLN A 216 2.34 -18.10 6.74
C GLN A 216 3.14 -19.34 6.30
N GLY A 217 3.51 -20.24 7.23
CA GLY A 217 4.15 -21.51 6.90
C GLY A 217 5.26 -21.38 5.85
N ALA A 218 5.06 -22.08 4.71
CA ALA A 218 6.00 -22.04 3.58
C ALA A 218 6.09 -20.68 2.88
N LEU A 219 5.17 -19.75 3.12
CA LEU A 219 5.20 -18.41 2.53
C LEU A 219 6.26 -17.51 3.20
N ALA A 220 6.81 -17.92 4.34
CA ALA A 220 7.86 -17.18 5.04
C ALA A 220 9.12 -16.96 4.18
N GLU A 221 9.41 -17.89 3.27
CA GLU A 221 10.55 -17.73 2.34
C GLU A 221 10.36 -16.63 1.29
N TYR A 222 9.13 -16.13 1.13
CA TYR A 222 8.80 -15.09 0.16
C TYR A 222 8.91 -13.67 0.73
N VAL A 223 9.22 -13.53 2.02
CA VAL A 223 9.28 -12.25 2.72
C VAL A 223 10.65 -12.10 3.39
N ALA A 224 11.21 -10.90 3.37
CA ALA A 224 12.40 -10.55 4.13
C ALA A 224 12.20 -9.20 4.83
N ASP A 225 12.58 -9.12 6.11
CA ASP A 225 12.72 -7.83 6.80
C ASP A 225 14.15 -7.32 6.59
N THR A 226 14.29 -6.04 6.30
CA THR A 226 15.60 -5.40 6.09
C THR A 226 16.30 -5.01 7.39
N ARG A 227 15.62 -5.14 8.51
CA ARG A 227 16.08 -4.67 9.84
C ARG A 227 16.13 -5.83 10.83
N SER A 228 16.82 -5.60 11.93
CA SER A 228 16.90 -6.55 13.04
C SER A 228 16.24 -5.96 14.29
N PRO A 229 15.44 -6.73 15.05
CA PRO A 229 15.03 -8.11 14.78
C PRO A 229 14.01 -8.19 13.63
N GLU A 230 14.02 -9.29 12.88
CA GLU A 230 13.02 -9.53 11.83
C GLU A 230 11.62 -9.66 12.45
N VAL A 231 10.67 -8.88 11.94
CA VAL A 231 9.26 -8.94 12.34
C VAL A 231 8.37 -8.99 11.10
N PHE A 232 7.55 -10.02 11.04
CA PHE A 232 6.59 -10.20 9.94
C PHE A 232 5.15 -10.11 10.44
N ASP A 233 4.23 -9.76 9.54
CA ASP A 233 2.83 -10.07 9.70
C ASP A 233 2.63 -11.54 9.26
N PRO A 234 2.34 -12.47 10.21
CA PRO A 234 2.64 -13.89 9.98
C PRO A 234 1.67 -14.60 9.06
N ASP A 235 0.51 -14.04 8.75
CA ASP A 235 -0.61 -14.78 8.19
C ASP A 235 -1.18 -14.12 6.92
N VAL A 236 -1.83 -14.93 6.06
CA VAL A 236 -2.71 -14.43 5.00
C VAL A 236 -4.14 -14.45 5.52
N HIS A 237 -4.80 -13.30 5.50
CA HIS A 237 -6.17 -13.16 5.95
C HIS A 237 -7.13 -13.12 4.76
N VAL A 238 -8.24 -13.86 4.85
CA VAL A 238 -9.20 -14.00 3.76
C VAL A 238 -10.61 -13.77 4.26
N LEU A 239 -11.36 -12.92 3.56
CA LEU A 239 -12.79 -12.76 3.70
C LEU A 239 -13.46 -13.25 2.42
N GLU A 240 -14.21 -14.36 2.50
CA GLU A 240 -14.86 -14.98 1.35
C GLU A 240 -16.34 -14.69 1.31
N PHE A 241 -16.86 -14.60 0.07
CA PHE A 241 -18.28 -14.41 -0.22
C PHE A 241 -18.76 -15.42 -1.25
N ARG A 242 -19.96 -15.99 -0.98
CA ARG A 242 -20.69 -16.84 -1.92
C ARG A 242 -22.14 -16.39 -2.05
N ASP A 243 -22.76 -16.68 -3.16
CA ASP A 243 -24.17 -16.43 -3.38
C ASP A 243 -25.02 -17.21 -2.36
N ALA A 244 -25.96 -16.53 -1.71
CA ALA A 244 -26.74 -17.11 -0.62
C ALA A 244 -27.67 -18.27 -1.08
N ALA A 245 -28.10 -18.27 -2.34
CA ALA A 245 -29.01 -19.29 -2.89
C ALA A 245 -28.23 -20.44 -3.54
N SER A 246 -27.40 -20.13 -4.53
CA SER A 246 -26.69 -21.14 -5.35
C SER A 246 -25.43 -21.68 -4.67
N LYS A 247 -24.90 -20.98 -3.67
CA LYS A 247 -23.61 -21.24 -3.02
C LYS A 247 -22.40 -21.10 -3.97
N ALA A 248 -22.60 -20.56 -5.15
CA ALA A 248 -21.51 -20.24 -6.07
C ALA A 248 -20.59 -19.15 -5.50
N PRO A 249 -19.27 -19.24 -5.70
CA PRO A 249 -18.33 -18.22 -5.23
C PRO A 249 -18.60 -16.88 -5.94
N LEU A 250 -18.71 -15.80 -5.19
CA LEU A 250 -18.81 -14.43 -5.70
C LEU A 250 -17.44 -13.77 -5.80
N GLY A 251 -16.63 -13.95 -4.77
CA GLY A 251 -15.29 -13.38 -4.68
C GLY A 251 -14.77 -13.38 -3.25
N ARG A 252 -13.63 -12.73 -3.07
CA ARG A 252 -12.96 -12.64 -1.77
C ARG A 252 -12.06 -11.42 -1.68
N VAL A 253 -11.73 -11.06 -0.44
CA VAL A 253 -10.64 -10.16 -0.08
C VAL A 253 -9.52 -11.02 0.47
N VAL A 254 -8.32 -10.86 -0.07
CA VAL A 254 -7.08 -11.50 0.41
C VAL A 254 -6.14 -10.40 0.89
N ASN A 255 -5.66 -10.49 2.13
CA ASN A 255 -4.73 -9.55 2.71
C ASN A 255 -3.44 -10.26 3.11
N TRP A 256 -2.30 -9.77 2.59
CA TRP A 256 -0.99 -10.32 2.89
C TRP A 256 0.07 -9.23 2.90
N SER A 257 1.03 -9.34 3.84
CA SER A 257 2.07 -8.34 4.06
C SER A 257 3.36 -8.72 3.35
N ASN A 258 3.53 -8.21 2.14
CA ASN A 258 4.76 -8.32 1.37
C ASN A 258 4.79 -7.25 0.26
N HIS A 259 5.98 -6.71 -0.08
CA HIS A 259 6.13 -5.76 -1.18
C HIS A 259 5.99 -6.46 -2.54
N PRO A 260 5.21 -5.92 -3.50
CA PRO A 260 5.17 -6.41 -4.88
C PRO A 260 6.30 -5.80 -5.71
N GLU A 261 7.47 -6.38 -5.59
CA GLU A 261 8.71 -5.96 -6.27
C GLU A 261 9.57 -7.15 -6.71
N ALA A 262 8.90 -8.28 -7.05
CA ALA A 262 9.57 -9.52 -7.41
C ALA A 262 10.44 -9.42 -8.68
N LEU A 263 10.17 -8.43 -9.53
CA LEU A 263 10.89 -8.18 -10.78
C LEU A 263 12.06 -7.20 -10.65
N TRP A 264 12.04 -6.39 -9.56
CA TRP A 264 13.09 -5.43 -9.26
C TRP A 264 13.29 -4.34 -10.33
N GLY A 265 14.22 -3.41 -10.09
CA GLY A 265 14.38 -2.18 -10.88
C GLY A 265 14.88 -2.34 -12.33
N SER A 266 15.26 -3.54 -12.77
CA SER A 266 15.66 -3.80 -14.15
C SER A 266 14.48 -4.17 -15.07
N ASN A 267 13.30 -4.44 -14.53
CA ASN A 267 12.12 -4.68 -15.34
C ASN A 267 11.61 -3.38 -15.96
N LEU A 268 11.25 -3.43 -17.25
CA LEU A 268 10.67 -2.33 -18.02
C LEU A 268 9.29 -2.70 -18.60
N ALA A 269 8.68 -3.77 -18.12
CA ALA A 269 7.34 -4.16 -18.53
C ALA A 269 6.32 -3.73 -17.46
N ILE A 270 5.21 -3.13 -17.89
CA ILE A 270 4.04 -2.92 -17.03
C ILE A 270 3.46 -4.28 -16.65
N THR A 271 3.24 -4.50 -15.36
CA THR A 271 2.64 -5.73 -14.84
C THR A 271 2.05 -5.48 -13.45
N ALA A 272 1.11 -6.33 -13.01
CA ALA A 272 0.59 -6.34 -11.66
C ALA A 272 1.49 -7.13 -10.67
N ASP A 273 2.70 -7.53 -11.07
CA ASP A 273 3.64 -8.34 -10.29
C ASP A 273 2.98 -9.60 -9.69
N TYR A 274 3.49 -10.13 -8.54
CA TYR A 274 2.92 -11.32 -7.91
C TYR A 274 1.44 -11.19 -7.50
N PRO A 275 0.89 -10.01 -7.11
CA PRO A 275 -0.55 -9.87 -6.84
C PRO A 275 -1.43 -10.24 -8.03
N GLY A 276 -0.99 -9.97 -9.26
CA GLY A 276 -1.66 -10.42 -10.48
C GLY A 276 -1.74 -11.94 -10.57
N TYR A 277 -0.65 -12.64 -10.25
CA TYR A 277 -0.63 -14.12 -10.21
C TYR A 277 -1.48 -14.67 -9.06
N VAL A 278 -1.51 -14.02 -7.88
CA VAL A 278 -2.41 -14.40 -6.77
C VAL A 278 -3.86 -14.38 -7.25
N ARG A 279 -4.30 -13.26 -7.83
CA ARG A 279 -5.68 -13.10 -8.31
C ARG A 279 -6.04 -14.15 -9.37
N ARG A 280 -5.23 -14.26 -10.44
CA ARG A 280 -5.48 -15.25 -11.52
C ARG A 280 -5.49 -16.69 -11.01
N GLY A 281 -4.53 -17.04 -10.14
CA GLY A 281 -4.44 -18.38 -9.55
C GLY A 281 -5.69 -18.76 -8.76
N ILE A 282 -6.21 -17.85 -7.95
CA ILE A 282 -7.40 -18.08 -7.13
C ILE A 282 -8.69 -18.03 -7.96
N ASP A 283 -8.80 -17.06 -8.87
CA ASP A 283 -10.04 -16.84 -9.63
C ASP A 283 -10.24 -17.86 -10.74
N GLU A 284 -9.17 -18.26 -11.42
CA GLU A 284 -9.24 -19.11 -12.61
C GLU A 284 -8.59 -20.47 -12.35
N SER A 285 -7.27 -20.51 -12.36
CA SER A 285 -6.47 -21.72 -12.11
C SER A 285 -4.97 -21.39 -12.00
N ILE A 286 -4.22 -22.25 -11.34
CA ILE A 286 -2.77 -22.23 -11.35
C ILE A 286 -2.28 -23.04 -12.55
N THR A 287 -1.61 -22.38 -13.51
CA THR A 287 -1.17 -22.97 -14.76
C THR A 287 0.29 -22.64 -15.08
N TYR A 288 1.01 -23.62 -15.68
CA TYR A 288 2.36 -23.48 -16.19
C TYR A 288 2.35 -23.86 -17.68
N GLY A 289 2.40 -22.84 -18.55
CA GLY A 289 2.12 -23.04 -19.97
C GLY A 289 0.72 -23.62 -20.19
N SER A 290 0.62 -24.79 -20.80
CA SER A 290 -0.66 -25.50 -21.00
C SER A 290 -1.05 -26.45 -19.85
N GLU A 291 -0.17 -26.65 -18.88
CA GLU A 291 -0.40 -27.58 -17.77
C GLU A 291 -1.12 -26.88 -16.62
N LYS A 292 -2.32 -27.36 -16.30
CA LYS A 292 -3.06 -26.91 -15.12
C LYS A 292 -2.61 -27.71 -13.88
N LYS A 293 -2.09 -27.00 -12.89
CA LYS A 293 -1.63 -27.58 -11.62
C LYS A 293 -2.72 -27.62 -10.55
N MET A 294 -3.61 -26.62 -10.54
CA MET A 294 -4.67 -26.52 -9.55
C MET A 294 -5.86 -25.73 -10.11
N ASP A 295 -7.09 -26.20 -9.84
CA ASP A 295 -8.30 -25.44 -10.14
C ASP A 295 -8.47 -24.31 -9.14
N GLY A 296 -8.79 -23.11 -9.61
CA GLY A 296 -9.15 -21.97 -8.81
C GLY A 296 -10.48 -22.15 -8.06
N LEU A 297 -10.91 -21.10 -7.42
CA LEU A 297 -12.17 -21.06 -6.66
C LEU A 297 -13.30 -20.38 -7.43
N GLY A 298 -12.98 -19.68 -8.53
CA GLY A 298 -13.94 -18.81 -9.21
C GLY A 298 -14.20 -17.50 -8.45
N GLY A 299 -15.02 -16.62 -9.03
CA GLY A 299 -15.30 -15.30 -8.50
C GLY A 299 -14.18 -14.29 -8.75
N VAL A 300 -14.12 -13.23 -7.95
CA VAL A 300 -13.14 -12.14 -8.10
C VAL A 300 -12.37 -11.95 -6.80
N THR A 301 -11.04 -11.91 -6.88
CA THR A 301 -10.17 -11.66 -5.74
C THR A 301 -9.72 -10.20 -5.69
N VAL A 302 -9.98 -9.52 -4.57
CA VAL A 302 -9.43 -8.21 -4.20
C VAL A 302 -8.21 -8.45 -3.32
N PHE A 303 -7.02 -8.09 -3.80
CA PHE A 303 -5.76 -8.25 -3.05
C PHE A 303 -5.42 -6.96 -2.32
N LEU A 304 -5.28 -7.02 -1.00
CA LEU A 304 -4.93 -5.89 -0.14
C LEU A 304 -3.58 -6.16 0.51
N THR A 305 -2.65 -5.23 0.35
CA THR A 305 -1.35 -5.27 1.02
C THR A 305 -1.50 -4.92 2.51
N GLY A 306 -0.70 -5.56 3.35
CA GLY A 306 -0.78 -5.42 4.81
C GLY A 306 0.22 -4.41 5.40
N ALA A 307 0.78 -4.75 6.57
CA ALA A 307 1.86 -4.00 7.21
C ALA A 307 3.19 -4.40 6.55
N ILE A 308 3.66 -3.58 5.61
CA ILE A 308 4.81 -3.89 4.75
C ILE A 308 6.04 -3.02 5.00
N GLY A 309 5.96 -2.05 5.92
CA GLY A 309 7.09 -1.18 6.19
C GLY A 309 8.34 -1.98 6.57
N GLY A 310 9.45 -1.79 5.85
CA GLY A 310 10.69 -2.54 6.04
C GLY A 310 10.69 -3.96 5.49
N LEU A 311 9.56 -4.53 5.11
CA LEU A 311 9.49 -5.84 4.44
C LEU A 311 9.82 -5.68 2.96
N LEU A 312 10.65 -6.55 2.44
CA LEU A 312 10.92 -6.66 1.01
C LEU A 312 10.38 -7.99 0.49
N CYS A 313 9.80 -7.98 -0.69
CA CYS A 313 9.73 -9.15 -1.54
C CYS A 313 11.15 -9.67 -1.75
N PRO A 314 11.41 -10.98 -1.82
CA PRO A 314 12.77 -11.49 -1.72
C PRO A 314 13.72 -10.66 -2.54
N ARG A 315 14.68 -10.00 -1.86
CA ARG A 315 15.73 -9.18 -2.48
C ARG A 315 16.25 -9.89 -3.71
N GLY A 316 16.70 -9.17 -4.70
CA GLY A 316 17.13 -9.70 -5.98
C GLY A 316 17.93 -11.00 -5.95
N ASN A 317 18.59 -11.33 -4.85
CA ASN A 317 19.39 -12.55 -4.66
C ASN A 317 18.80 -13.55 -3.65
N LEU A 318 17.65 -13.28 -3.01
CA LEU A 318 17.00 -14.29 -2.18
C LEU A 318 16.37 -15.36 -3.07
N GLU A 319 16.67 -16.62 -2.72
CA GLU A 319 16.13 -17.78 -3.40
C GLU A 319 14.66 -17.98 -3.02
N VAL A 320 13.84 -18.22 -4.02
CA VAL A 320 12.43 -18.61 -3.89
C VAL A 320 12.28 -19.98 -4.49
N THR A 321 11.65 -20.91 -3.78
CA THR A 321 11.32 -22.21 -4.33
C THR A 321 9.92 -22.19 -4.94
N ASP A 322 9.82 -22.44 -6.24
CA ASP A 322 8.51 -22.61 -6.88
C ASP A 322 7.84 -23.90 -6.36
N ARG A 323 6.67 -23.73 -5.76
CA ARG A 323 5.94 -24.82 -5.11
C ARG A 323 5.60 -25.97 -6.05
N PHE A 324 5.36 -25.71 -7.32
CA PHE A 324 4.85 -26.68 -8.30
C PHE A 324 5.93 -27.31 -9.16
N THR A 325 7.00 -26.56 -9.47
CA THR A 325 8.12 -27.05 -10.27
C THR A 325 9.31 -27.47 -9.43
N GLN A 326 9.36 -27.05 -8.16
CA GLN A 326 10.49 -27.21 -7.25
C GLN A 326 11.77 -26.52 -7.74
N GLU A 327 11.62 -25.60 -8.70
CA GLU A 327 12.71 -24.77 -9.20
C GLU A 327 13.10 -23.72 -8.15
N LYS A 328 14.40 -23.50 -7.98
CA LYS A 328 14.97 -22.47 -7.12
C LYS A 328 15.33 -21.26 -7.96
N ILE A 329 14.67 -20.14 -7.67
CA ILE A 329 14.75 -18.93 -8.47
C ILE A 329 15.37 -17.82 -7.62
N THR A 330 16.56 -17.36 -8.00
CA THR A 330 17.27 -16.26 -7.34
C THR A 330 17.14 -14.95 -8.10
N THR A 331 17.08 -15.01 -9.44
CA THR A 331 17.03 -13.83 -10.30
C THR A 331 15.64 -13.19 -10.28
N PRO A 332 15.52 -11.86 -10.11
CA PRO A 332 14.26 -11.14 -10.31
C PRO A 332 13.76 -11.33 -11.75
N ASN A 333 12.61 -11.95 -11.90
CA ASN A 333 11.99 -12.24 -13.21
C ASN A 333 10.51 -12.65 -13.02
N PHE A 334 9.80 -12.86 -14.12
CA PHE A 334 8.39 -13.27 -14.09
C PHE A 334 8.17 -14.67 -13.50
N GLU A 335 9.15 -15.58 -13.61
CA GLU A 335 9.09 -16.90 -12.96
C GLU A 335 9.07 -16.74 -11.44
N LYS A 336 9.85 -15.81 -10.89
CA LYS A 336 9.88 -15.51 -9.45
C LYS A 336 8.55 -14.91 -8.99
N ALA A 337 8.03 -13.90 -9.70
CA ALA A 337 6.72 -13.30 -9.41
C ALA A 337 5.60 -14.36 -9.46
N ARG A 338 5.63 -15.25 -10.46
CA ARG A 338 4.69 -16.36 -10.61
C ARG A 338 4.79 -17.36 -9.45
N ALA A 339 6.00 -17.76 -9.08
CA ALA A 339 6.24 -18.71 -7.98
C ALA A 339 5.66 -18.18 -6.65
N ILE A 340 5.92 -16.92 -6.34
CA ILE A 340 5.37 -16.23 -5.16
C ILE A 340 3.85 -16.18 -5.24
N GLY A 341 3.31 -15.62 -6.32
CA GLY A 341 1.86 -15.41 -6.46
C GLY A 341 1.08 -16.71 -6.46
N TYR A 342 1.56 -17.74 -7.17
CA TYR A 342 0.90 -19.05 -7.18
C TYR A 342 1.10 -19.82 -5.88
N GLY A 343 2.19 -19.60 -5.15
CA GLY A 343 2.38 -20.14 -3.80
C GLY A 343 1.33 -19.62 -2.83
N VAL A 344 1.09 -18.30 -2.83
CA VAL A 344 0.02 -17.65 -2.03
C VAL A 344 -1.36 -18.14 -2.49
N ALA A 345 -1.62 -18.14 -3.80
CA ALA A 345 -2.89 -18.60 -4.36
C ALA A 345 -3.23 -20.03 -3.94
N ALA A 346 -2.26 -20.95 -4.05
CA ALA A 346 -2.43 -22.35 -3.65
C ALA A 346 -2.77 -22.47 -2.16
N SER A 347 -2.08 -21.73 -1.30
CA SER A 347 -2.33 -21.75 0.14
C SER A 347 -3.75 -21.27 0.48
N VAL A 348 -4.21 -20.20 -0.19
CA VAL A 348 -5.59 -19.69 -0.03
C VAL A 348 -6.60 -20.73 -0.54
N ILE A 349 -6.38 -21.33 -1.72
CA ILE A 349 -7.28 -22.33 -2.30
C ILE A 349 -7.43 -23.55 -1.38
N GLU A 350 -6.33 -24.05 -0.84
CA GLU A 350 -6.31 -25.18 0.07
C GLU A 350 -7.04 -24.86 1.38
N ALA A 351 -6.74 -23.70 1.98
CA ALA A 351 -7.41 -23.26 3.19
C ALA A 351 -8.92 -23.11 2.97
N SER A 352 -9.33 -22.52 1.86
CA SER A 352 -10.76 -22.35 1.51
C SER A 352 -11.48 -23.67 1.33
N LYS A 353 -10.87 -24.64 0.64
CA LYS A 353 -11.43 -25.98 0.43
C LYS A 353 -11.45 -26.82 1.70
N GLY A 354 -10.43 -26.68 2.57
CA GLY A 354 -10.28 -27.42 3.84
C GLY A 354 -11.04 -26.82 5.01
N SER A 355 -11.56 -25.59 4.90
CA SER A 355 -12.14 -24.87 6.03
C SER A 355 -13.53 -25.36 6.40
N ASN A 356 -13.74 -25.56 7.72
CA ASN A 356 -15.04 -25.78 8.34
C ASN A 356 -15.64 -24.49 8.94
N ALA A 357 -15.06 -23.30 8.68
CA ALA A 357 -15.58 -22.05 9.17
C ALA A 357 -17.02 -21.83 8.71
N ALA A 358 -17.88 -21.42 9.65
CA ALA A 358 -19.30 -21.23 9.38
C ALA A 358 -19.52 -20.04 8.44
N TRP A 359 -20.47 -20.20 7.51
CA TRP A 359 -20.94 -19.13 6.68
C TRP A 359 -22.04 -18.33 7.39
N SER A 360 -21.98 -17.00 7.34
CA SER A 360 -23.01 -16.12 7.86
C SER A 360 -23.67 -15.34 6.71
N ALA A 361 -25.00 -15.37 6.66
CA ALA A 361 -25.79 -14.58 5.72
C ALA A 361 -26.13 -13.18 6.28
N GLN A 362 -25.79 -12.91 7.54
CA GLN A 362 -26.13 -11.68 8.23
C GLN A 362 -24.89 -11.08 8.89
N ALA A 363 -24.65 -9.80 8.62
CA ALA A 363 -23.70 -8.97 9.34
C ALA A 363 -24.14 -7.50 9.27
N GLY A 364 -23.59 -6.65 10.08
CA GLY A 364 -23.76 -5.21 10.05
C GLY A 364 -22.42 -4.52 10.17
N TRP A 365 -22.27 -3.41 9.49
CA TRP A 365 -21.08 -2.58 9.60
C TRP A 365 -21.02 -1.85 10.93
N ASN A 366 -19.88 -1.92 11.60
CA ASN A 366 -19.46 -0.97 12.62
C ASN A 366 -18.25 -0.20 12.07
N ARG A 367 -18.43 1.08 11.83
CA ARG A 367 -17.43 1.97 11.25
C ARG A 367 -17.01 3.03 12.25
N ARG A 368 -15.71 3.16 12.46
CA ARG A 368 -15.07 4.25 13.20
C ARG A 368 -13.97 4.85 12.32
N SER A 369 -14.04 6.14 12.08
CA SER A 369 -13.16 6.84 11.14
C SER A 369 -12.68 8.15 11.73
N ARG A 370 -11.44 8.52 11.45
CA ARG A 370 -10.88 9.85 11.71
C ARG A 370 -10.17 10.40 10.51
N THR A 371 -10.36 11.68 10.24
CA THR A 371 -9.50 12.50 9.41
C THR A 371 -8.67 13.36 10.35
N PHE A 372 -7.37 13.48 10.11
CA PHE A 372 -6.44 14.18 11.00
C PHE A 372 -5.24 14.69 10.22
N GLU A 373 -4.48 15.57 10.86
CA GLU A 373 -3.25 16.11 10.30
C GLU A 373 -2.01 15.44 10.88
N VAL A 374 -0.99 15.29 10.03
CA VAL A 374 0.32 14.73 10.38
C VAL A 374 1.39 15.74 9.99
N PRO A 375 2.37 16.08 10.88
CA PRO A 375 3.44 16.98 10.54
C PRO A 375 4.33 16.35 9.44
N ALA A 376 4.59 17.12 8.40
CA ALA A 376 5.46 16.72 7.29
C ALA A 376 6.84 17.41 7.45
N THR A 377 7.74 16.75 8.14
CA THR A 377 9.07 17.28 8.46
C THR A 377 10.14 16.91 7.44
N ASN A 378 9.86 15.92 6.56
CA ASN A 378 10.76 15.56 5.46
C ASN A 378 10.80 16.67 4.40
N GLN A 379 11.88 17.47 4.44
CA GLN A 379 12.04 18.63 3.57
C GLN A 379 12.08 18.27 2.07
N LYS A 380 12.58 17.08 1.72
CA LYS A 380 12.63 16.65 0.31
C LYS A 380 11.23 16.50 -0.26
N LEU A 381 10.31 15.86 0.49
CA LEU A 381 8.91 15.70 0.08
C LEU A 381 8.16 17.03 0.08
N VAL A 382 8.41 17.90 1.06
CA VAL A 382 7.82 19.24 1.11
C VAL A 382 8.26 20.09 -0.08
N ILE A 383 9.55 20.06 -0.44
CA ILE A 383 10.10 20.77 -1.62
C ILE A 383 9.50 20.19 -2.90
N ALA A 384 9.45 18.87 -3.06
CA ALA A 384 8.87 18.20 -4.21
C ALA A 384 7.42 18.62 -4.45
N ALA A 385 6.63 18.78 -3.40
CA ALA A 385 5.24 19.18 -3.49
C ALA A 385 5.05 20.71 -3.64
N GLN A 386 5.70 21.51 -2.80
CA GLN A 386 5.40 22.96 -2.73
C GLN A 386 6.22 23.80 -3.71
N VAL A 387 7.47 23.43 -3.97
CA VAL A 387 8.38 24.19 -4.81
C VAL A 387 8.40 23.64 -6.23
N LEU A 388 8.66 22.34 -6.38
CA LEU A 388 8.77 21.70 -7.70
C LEU A 388 7.40 21.32 -8.27
N LYS A 389 6.38 21.16 -7.42
CA LYS A 389 5.01 20.78 -7.80
C LYS A 389 4.92 19.46 -8.58
N ILE A 390 5.86 18.55 -8.34
CA ILE A 390 5.87 17.23 -8.95
C ILE A 390 4.95 16.26 -8.21
N ILE A 391 4.70 16.50 -6.92
CA ILE A 391 3.71 15.79 -6.10
C ILE A 391 2.50 16.70 -5.94
N LYS A 392 1.31 16.21 -6.29
CA LYS A 392 0.06 16.93 -6.05
C LYS A 392 -0.43 16.71 -4.62
N ARG A 393 0.03 17.55 -3.69
CA ARG A 393 -0.31 17.45 -2.27
C ARG A 393 -0.55 18.83 -1.67
N ASP A 394 -1.67 18.97 -0.98
CA ASP A 394 -1.96 20.17 -0.21
C ASP A 394 -1.35 20.06 1.20
N PHE A 395 -0.87 21.20 1.71
CA PHE A 395 -0.31 21.33 3.04
C PHE A 395 -1.01 22.44 3.81
N ALA A 396 -1.47 22.11 5.01
CA ALA A 396 -1.74 23.14 6.03
C ALA A 396 -0.42 23.61 6.64
N ARG A 397 -0.40 24.79 7.27
CA ARG A 397 0.76 25.30 7.99
C ARG A 397 0.35 25.80 9.36
N HIS A 398 0.99 25.25 10.39
CA HIS A 398 0.79 25.66 11.77
C HIS A 398 2.13 26.08 12.34
N LEU A 399 2.24 27.33 12.79
CA LEU A 399 3.48 27.93 13.29
C LEU A 399 4.70 27.72 12.35
N GLY A 400 4.44 27.67 11.03
CA GLY A 400 5.47 27.48 10.02
C GLY A 400 5.77 26.02 9.66
N VAL A 401 5.32 25.05 10.45
CA VAL A 401 5.45 23.62 10.16
C VAL A 401 4.40 23.21 9.12
N PRO A 402 4.76 22.48 8.06
CA PRO A 402 3.80 21.95 7.12
C PRO A 402 3.14 20.68 7.68
N TYR A 403 1.83 20.55 7.47
CA TYR A 403 1.02 19.38 7.82
C TYR A 403 0.29 18.86 6.60
N ILE A 404 0.10 17.57 6.54
CA ILE A 404 -0.77 16.91 5.56
C ILE A 404 -1.99 16.34 6.25
N THR A 405 -3.14 16.44 5.57
CA THR A 405 -4.37 15.76 6.02
C THR A 405 -4.39 14.35 5.49
N THR A 406 -4.74 13.39 6.36
CA THR A 406 -4.92 11.98 6.03
C THR A 406 -6.03 11.35 6.87
N GLU A 407 -6.29 10.06 6.73
CA GLU A 407 -7.39 9.38 7.42
C GLU A 407 -7.04 7.97 7.90
N LEU A 408 -7.72 7.52 8.95
CA LEU A 408 -7.63 6.18 9.51
C LEU A 408 -9.05 5.62 9.69
N HIS A 409 -9.27 4.37 9.30
CA HIS A 409 -10.56 3.71 9.47
C HIS A 409 -10.42 2.38 10.19
N LEU A 410 -11.30 2.14 11.15
CA LEU A 410 -11.53 0.81 11.72
C LEU A 410 -12.95 0.39 11.32
N LEU A 411 -13.02 -0.65 10.49
CA LEU A 411 -14.26 -1.18 9.94
C LEU A 411 -14.44 -2.62 10.43
N GLU A 412 -15.61 -2.92 10.97
CA GLU A 412 -15.95 -4.27 11.43
C GLU A 412 -17.19 -4.77 10.67
N LEU A 413 -17.14 -5.99 10.16
CA LEU A 413 -18.26 -6.68 9.52
C LEU A 413 -18.29 -8.13 10.04
N GLY A 414 -19.16 -8.41 10.98
CA GLY A 414 -19.16 -9.70 11.68
C GLY A 414 -17.78 -9.99 12.28
N ASP A 415 -17.17 -11.13 11.87
CA ASP A 415 -15.85 -11.55 12.34
C ASP A 415 -14.69 -10.85 11.60
N ALA A 416 -14.93 -10.14 10.51
CA ALA A 416 -13.90 -9.40 9.79
C ALA A 416 -13.68 -8.00 10.40
N LYS A 417 -12.42 -7.65 10.66
CA LYS A 417 -12.00 -6.36 11.23
C LYS A 417 -10.88 -5.77 10.39
N PHE A 418 -11.13 -4.63 9.79
CA PHE A 418 -10.18 -3.94 8.91
C PHE A 418 -9.65 -2.68 9.58
N LEU A 419 -8.34 -2.60 9.78
CA LEU A 419 -7.66 -1.36 10.10
C LEU A 419 -7.01 -0.82 8.82
N MET A 420 -7.58 0.26 8.27
CA MET A 420 -7.14 0.89 7.03
C MET A 420 -6.19 2.04 7.36
N MET A 421 -4.94 1.97 6.86
CA MET A 421 -3.84 2.88 7.22
C MET A 421 -3.28 3.59 5.98
N PRO A 422 -2.87 4.86 6.10
CA PRO A 422 -2.54 5.69 4.94
C PRO A 422 -1.13 5.50 4.39
N GLY A 423 -0.36 4.51 4.85
CA GLY A 423 1.04 4.31 4.44
C GLY A 423 1.54 2.91 4.73
N GLU A 424 2.86 2.76 4.72
CA GLU A 424 3.60 1.51 4.89
C GLU A 424 3.94 1.30 6.37
N LEU A 425 3.02 0.64 7.10
CA LEU A 425 3.19 0.39 8.53
C LEU A 425 4.31 -0.62 8.76
N TYR A 426 5.22 -0.30 9.68
CA TYR A 426 6.21 -1.25 10.16
C TYR A 426 5.54 -2.37 10.97
N PRO A 427 5.79 -3.67 10.64
CA PRO A 427 5.08 -4.81 11.23
C PRO A 427 5.14 -4.89 12.75
N GLU A 428 6.22 -4.41 13.37
CA GLU A 428 6.37 -4.38 14.82
C GLU A 428 5.39 -3.44 15.53
N ILE A 429 4.87 -2.43 14.83
CA ILE A 429 3.77 -1.59 15.37
C ILE A 429 2.49 -2.41 15.42
N ALA A 430 2.23 -3.20 14.39
CA ALA A 430 1.04 -4.05 14.32
C ALA A 430 1.13 -5.24 15.30
N ASN A 431 2.25 -5.96 15.30
CA ASN A 431 2.39 -7.28 15.93
C ASN A 431 3.15 -7.25 17.26
N GLY A 432 3.84 -6.15 17.57
CA GLY A 432 4.78 -6.01 18.68
C GLY A 432 6.23 -6.27 18.23
N GLY A 433 7.16 -6.00 19.13
CA GLY A 433 8.59 -6.14 18.83
C GLY A 433 9.30 -4.80 18.60
N VAL A 434 8.61 -3.66 18.76
CA VAL A 434 9.24 -2.34 18.70
C VAL A 434 10.44 -2.28 19.65
N THR A 435 11.58 -1.87 19.12
CA THR A 435 12.86 -1.77 19.86
C THR A 435 13.25 -0.32 20.10
N VAL A 436 14.33 -0.13 20.84
CA VAL A 436 15.05 1.14 20.97
C VAL A 436 16.53 0.81 20.65
N PRO A 437 16.92 0.86 19.37
CA PRO A 437 18.30 0.55 18.99
C PRO A 437 19.28 1.52 19.62
N ALA A 438 20.47 1.03 19.95
CA ALA A 438 21.55 1.91 20.42
C ALA A 438 22.00 2.81 19.26
N GLY A 439 21.94 4.12 19.48
CA GLY A 439 22.27 5.12 18.46
C GLY A 439 21.07 5.71 17.74
N ALA A 440 19.86 5.20 17.97
CA ALA A 440 18.65 5.82 17.41
C ALA A 440 18.50 7.30 17.81
N ASP A 441 17.94 8.12 16.91
CA ASP A 441 17.86 9.57 17.09
C ASP A 441 16.98 9.98 18.29
N TYR A 442 15.90 9.21 18.57
CA TYR A 442 14.90 9.53 19.59
C TYR A 442 14.71 8.39 20.62
N PRO A 443 15.75 7.97 21.36
CA PRO A 443 15.66 6.82 22.26
C PRO A 443 14.77 7.08 23.50
N LYS A 444 14.44 8.34 23.78
CA LYS A 444 13.56 8.76 24.90
C LYS A 444 12.13 9.02 24.49
N ALA A 445 11.82 8.94 23.20
CA ALA A 445 10.45 9.04 22.71
C ALA A 445 9.59 7.88 23.25
N ARG A 446 8.26 8.09 23.27
CA ARG A 446 7.35 7.04 23.70
C ARG A 446 7.50 5.80 22.81
N LYS A 447 7.79 4.67 23.43
CA LYS A 447 7.83 3.38 22.76
C LYS A 447 6.41 2.91 22.45
N LEU A 448 6.18 2.44 21.21
CA LEU A 448 4.93 1.82 20.79
C LEU A 448 4.93 0.35 21.20
N ASP A 449 4.81 0.07 22.49
CA ASP A 449 4.94 -1.27 23.09
C ASP A 449 3.62 -2.04 23.16
N LEU A 450 2.47 -1.36 22.97
CA LEU A 450 1.16 -2.00 22.85
C LEU A 450 0.86 -2.25 21.35
N PRO A 451 0.94 -3.51 20.87
CA PRO A 451 0.67 -3.81 19.47
C PRO A 451 -0.73 -3.38 19.03
N TRP A 452 -0.86 -2.80 17.84
CA TRP A 452 -2.16 -2.35 17.35
C TRP A 452 -3.17 -3.49 17.18
N ARG A 453 -2.70 -4.72 16.92
CA ARG A 453 -3.59 -5.92 16.94
C ARG A 453 -4.26 -6.14 18.30
N GLN A 454 -3.64 -5.72 19.40
CA GLN A 454 -4.23 -5.80 20.74
C GLN A 454 -5.14 -4.61 21.06
N MET A 455 -4.98 -3.47 20.37
CA MET A 455 -5.84 -2.29 20.56
C MET A 455 -7.19 -2.42 19.88
N ILE A 456 -7.23 -3.01 18.68
CA ILE A 456 -8.48 -3.17 17.93
C ILE A 456 -9.33 -4.30 18.51
N PRO A 457 -10.65 -4.35 18.23
CA PRO A 457 -11.54 -5.38 18.80
C PRO A 457 -11.00 -6.79 18.59
N GLN A 458 -10.99 -7.57 19.66
CA GLN A 458 -10.49 -8.94 19.68
C GLN A 458 -11.54 -9.94 19.18
N GLY A 459 -11.08 -11.12 18.77
CA GLY A 459 -11.90 -12.16 18.15
C GLY A 459 -12.15 -11.90 16.66
N GLY A 460 -12.30 -12.95 15.87
CA GLY A 460 -12.39 -12.89 14.42
C GLY A 460 -11.05 -12.65 13.73
N THR A 461 -11.09 -12.31 12.45
CA THR A 461 -9.92 -12.12 11.59
C THR A 461 -9.63 -10.62 11.42
N GLN A 462 -8.40 -10.23 11.73
CA GLN A 462 -7.94 -8.85 11.67
C GLN A 462 -7.13 -8.60 10.39
N PHE A 463 -7.64 -7.73 9.54
CA PHE A 463 -7.02 -7.29 8.29
C PHE A 463 -6.33 -5.95 8.55
N PHE A 464 -5.00 -5.93 8.53
CA PHE A 464 -4.24 -4.68 8.50
C PHE A 464 -4.02 -4.30 7.04
N VAL A 465 -4.48 -3.12 6.63
CA VAL A 465 -4.47 -2.71 5.23
C VAL A 465 -3.70 -1.40 5.10
N GLY A 466 -2.48 -1.49 4.58
CA GLY A 466 -1.61 -0.34 4.32
C GLY A 466 -2.02 0.43 3.07
N LEU A 467 -1.44 1.61 2.84
CA LEU A 467 -1.64 2.43 1.64
C LEU A 467 -3.11 2.65 1.26
N SER A 468 -3.95 2.78 2.28
CA SER A 468 -5.39 2.98 2.14
C SER A 468 -5.75 4.45 2.15
N ASN A 469 -6.39 4.92 1.09
CA ASN A 469 -6.86 6.30 0.88
C ASN A 469 -5.76 7.35 0.89
N ASP A 470 -4.50 6.93 1.00
CA ASP A 470 -3.31 7.78 0.95
C ASP A 470 -2.04 6.95 0.77
N ALA A 471 -0.91 7.65 0.52
CA ALA A 471 0.43 7.10 0.44
C ALA A 471 1.43 8.07 1.09
N ILE A 472 1.46 8.05 2.43
CA ILE A 472 2.32 8.96 3.23
C ILE A 472 3.73 8.41 3.47
N GLY A 473 4.09 7.29 2.80
CA GLY A 473 5.36 6.60 2.98
C GLY A 473 5.40 5.76 4.26
N TYR A 474 6.62 5.54 4.76
CA TYR A 474 6.84 4.64 5.89
C TYR A 474 6.34 5.18 7.21
N ILE A 475 5.64 4.32 7.98
CA ILE A 475 5.15 4.61 9.33
C ILE A 475 6.06 3.86 10.31
N ILE A 476 7.07 4.58 10.81
CA ILE A 476 8.18 4.06 11.60
C ILE A 476 7.96 4.37 13.09
N PRO A 477 8.28 3.45 14.03
CA PRO A 477 8.34 3.80 15.45
C PRO A 477 9.38 4.89 15.70
N LYS A 478 9.01 6.01 16.35
CA LYS A 478 9.94 7.12 16.59
C LYS A 478 11.21 6.68 17.35
N THR A 479 11.10 5.68 18.22
CA THR A 479 12.26 5.11 18.95
C THR A 479 13.23 4.31 18.07
N GLN A 480 12.86 4.04 16.82
CA GLN A 480 13.70 3.36 15.82
C GLN A 480 14.15 4.29 14.69
N TRP A 481 13.78 5.57 14.76
CA TRP A 481 14.17 6.55 13.77
C TRP A 481 15.66 6.81 13.79
N ASP A 482 16.31 6.86 12.60
CA ASP A 482 17.76 6.83 12.44
C ASP A 482 18.20 7.64 11.20
N GLU A 483 18.03 8.95 11.25
CA GLU A 483 18.40 9.86 10.16
C GLU A 483 19.78 10.53 10.37
N LEU A 484 20.27 10.55 11.62
CA LEU A 484 21.50 11.25 12.00
C LEU A 484 22.64 10.26 12.29
N ALA A 485 23.81 10.50 11.69
CA ALA A 485 25.01 9.69 11.99
C ALA A 485 25.52 9.91 13.44
N PRO A 486 26.04 8.89 14.11
CA PRO A 486 26.29 7.52 13.63
C PRO A 486 25.03 6.68 13.57
N TYR A 487 24.81 6.01 12.42
CA TYR A 487 23.61 5.21 12.22
C TYR A 487 23.61 3.92 13.05
N THR A 488 22.40 3.42 13.33
CA THR A 488 22.21 2.15 14.03
C THR A 488 22.68 0.96 13.18
N TYR A 489 22.86 -0.18 13.82
CA TYR A 489 23.23 -1.47 13.16
C TYR A 489 24.54 -1.44 12.38
N GLY A 490 25.34 -0.37 12.48
CA GLY A 490 26.61 -0.22 11.76
C GLY A 490 26.46 0.23 10.31
N ASP A 491 25.33 0.80 9.96
CA ASP A 491 25.09 1.39 8.66
C ASP A 491 25.98 2.62 8.43
N THR A 492 26.30 2.90 7.18
CA THR A 492 27.15 4.02 6.77
C THR A 492 26.36 5.15 6.12
N GLU A 493 25.08 4.92 5.83
CA GLU A 493 24.15 5.86 5.20
C GLU A 493 22.80 5.84 5.93
N PRO A 494 21.98 6.91 5.82
CA PRO A 494 20.65 6.93 6.41
C PRO A 494 19.80 5.76 5.90
N PRO A 495 19.03 5.09 6.77
CA PRO A 495 18.14 4.03 6.36
C PRO A 495 17.11 4.50 5.31
N TYR A 496 16.74 3.59 4.44
CA TYR A 496 15.83 3.87 3.33
C TYR A 496 14.43 4.31 3.81
N GLY A 497 13.94 3.74 4.91
CA GLY A 497 12.62 4.04 5.45
C GLY A 497 12.45 5.51 5.82
N GLU A 498 13.41 6.08 6.54
CA GLU A 498 13.39 7.46 7.01
C GLU A 498 13.37 8.46 5.87
N THR A 499 14.13 8.20 4.81
CA THR A 499 14.18 9.07 3.62
C THR A 499 12.87 9.08 2.84
N ASN A 500 12.03 8.07 3.00
CA ASN A 500 10.74 7.89 2.32
C ASN A 500 9.53 7.97 3.26
N SER A 501 9.71 8.47 4.48
CA SER A 501 8.65 8.82 5.44
C SER A 501 8.40 10.33 5.42
N ILE A 502 7.19 10.75 5.79
CA ILE A 502 6.89 12.20 5.95
C ILE A 502 7.53 12.80 7.21
N GLY A 503 7.97 11.99 8.17
CA GLY A 503 8.66 12.45 9.37
C GLY A 503 8.61 11.48 10.54
N ALA A 504 9.48 11.71 11.54
CA ALA A 504 9.69 10.85 12.69
C ALA A 504 8.45 10.68 13.59
N ASP A 505 7.53 11.66 13.59
CA ASP A 505 6.32 11.64 14.42
C ASP A 505 5.18 10.82 13.84
N THR A 506 5.29 10.38 12.60
CA THR A 506 4.21 9.69 11.88
C THR A 506 3.64 8.51 12.67
N GLY A 507 4.49 7.62 13.19
CA GLY A 507 4.06 6.45 13.97
C GLY A 507 3.35 6.83 15.26
N LEU A 508 3.85 7.86 15.99
CA LEU A 508 3.24 8.35 17.22
C LEU A 508 1.85 8.96 16.97
N VAL A 509 1.75 9.82 15.95
CA VAL A 509 0.48 10.48 15.60
C VAL A 509 -0.58 9.44 15.23
N LEU A 510 -0.25 8.47 14.37
CA LEU A 510 -1.21 7.43 14.00
C LEU A 510 -1.63 6.55 15.19
N ASP A 511 -0.69 6.23 16.10
CA ASP A 511 -1.01 5.49 17.34
C ASP A 511 -2.01 6.27 18.20
N GLU A 512 -1.82 7.58 18.36
CA GLU A 512 -2.74 8.46 19.09
C GLU A 512 -4.13 8.49 18.45
N GLN A 513 -4.18 8.58 17.11
CA GLN A 513 -5.45 8.56 16.40
C GLN A 513 -6.17 7.21 16.52
N LEU A 514 -5.43 6.10 16.46
CA LEU A 514 -6.01 4.77 16.70
C LEU A 514 -6.55 4.66 18.13
N ARG A 515 -5.79 5.13 19.13
CA ARG A 515 -6.26 5.15 20.54
C ARG A 515 -7.56 5.92 20.71
N LYS A 516 -7.68 7.09 20.06
CA LYS A 516 -8.93 7.85 20.03
C LYS A 516 -10.09 7.06 19.40
N ILE A 517 -9.84 6.38 18.26
CA ILE A 517 -10.82 5.52 17.57
C ILE A 517 -11.32 4.38 18.49
N VAL A 518 -10.40 3.75 19.22
CA VAL A 518 -10.74 2.60 20.09
C VAL A 518 -11.02 3.00 21.54
N LYS A 519 -11.01 4.31 21.86
CA LYS A 519 -11.31 4.89 23.17
C LYS A 519 -10.33 4.44 24.27
N LEU A 520 -9.05 4.29 23.91
CA LEU A 520 -7.96 4.06 24.86
C LEU A 520 -7.30 5.39 25.26
N PRO A 521 -6.72 5.46 26.47
CA PRO A 521 -5.93 6.62 26.87
C PRO A 521 -4.78 6.90 25.89
N VAL A 522 -4.51 8.17 25.62
CA VAL A 522 -3.35 8.62 24.85
C VAL A 522 -2.24 8.95 25.85
N PRO A 523 -1.14 8.18 25.88
CA PRO A 523 0.01 8.48 26.73
C PRO A 523 0.82 9.65 26.21
N ASP A 524 1.62 10.27 27.09
CA ASP A 524 2.59 11.30 26.69
C ASP A 524 3.58 10.78 25.64
N ARG A 525 4.04 11.66 24.74
CA ARG A 525 4.97 11.30 23.66
C ARG A 525 6.40 10.98 24.13
N GLY A 526 6.75 11.32 25.36
CA GLY A 526 8.11 11.23 25.88
C GLY A 526 8.95 12.45 25.50
N SER A 527 10.27 12.38 25.65
CA SER A 527 11.14 13.46 25.21
C SER A 527 11.26 13.51 23.69
N GLU A 528 11.03 14.68 23.14
CA GLU A 528 11.18 14.95 21.70
C GLU A 528 12.59 15.43 21.31
N ASP A 529 13.46 15.63 22.30
CA ASP A 529 14.85 16.02 22.03
C ASP A 529 15.62 14.86 21.40
N PRO A 530 16.20 15.06 20.23
CA PRO A 530 17.20 14.14 19.72
C PRO A 530 18.38 14.12 20.71
N ASN A 531 19.14 13.05 20.75
CA ASN A 531 20.30 12.84 21.67
C ASN A 531 21.19 14.04 21.86
#